data_8b12496797ef83da5ce7850f97499250
#
_entry.id   8b12496797ef83da5ce7850f97499250
#
_cell.length_a   1.000
_cell.length_b   1.000
_cell.length_c   1.000
_cell.angle_alpha   90.00
_cell.angle_beta   90.00
_cell.angle_gamma   90.00
#
_symmetry.space_group_name_H-M   'P 1'
#
loop_
_entity.id
_entity.type
_entity.pdbx_description
1 polymer ?
#
loop_
_entity_poly.entity_id
_entity_poly.type
_entity_poly.pdbx_seq_one_letter_code
_entity_poly.pdbx_strand_id
1 'polypeptide(L)' 'DLNDESLASSDFRREIRKSISQCILHYEPRITDVVVTAAAPDEYAPVELRFHIVATVDVSETRGVFEFDILLDNHQRY' A
#
# COMPACT_ATOMS: atom_id res chain seq x y z
N ASP A 1 -8.38 20.99 -0.83
CA ASP A 1 -9.00 20.74 0.41
C ASP A 1 -8.87 19.29 0.80
N LEU A 2 -8.18 19.05 1.87
CA LEU A 2 -7.95 17.70 2.29
C LEU A 2 -8.89 17.32 3.39
N ASN A 3 -10.02 16.85 3.03
CA ASN A 3 -10.95 16.44 4.03
C ASN A 3 -11.14 14.94 3.90
N ASP A 4 -12.12 14.41 4.56
CA ASP A 4 -12.34 12.99 4.56
C ASP A 4 -12.64 12.45 3.18
N GLU A 5 -13.22 13.27 2.33
CA GLU A 5 -13.50 12.82 0.98
C GLU A 5 -12.24 12.56 0.21
N SER A 6 -11.19 13.34 0.46
CA SER A 6 -9.94 13.10 -0.21
C SER A 6 -9.36 11.76 0.16
N LEU A 7 -9.46 11.40 1.44
CA LEU A 7 -8.94 10.10 1.87
C LEU A 7 -9.72 8.97 1.24
N ALA A 8 -11.00 9.18 0.99
CA ALA A 8 -11.82 8.13 0.42
C ALA A 8 -11.75 8.07 -1.09
N SER A 9 -11.17 9.06 -1.74
CA SER A 9 -11.21 9.11 -3.18
C SER A 9 -10.32 8.02 -3.79
N SER A 10 -10.74 7.51 -4.93
CA SER A 10 -9.96 6.49 -5.59
C SER A 10 -8.69 7.06 -6.17
N ASP A 11 -8.68 8.34 -6.52
CA ASP A 11 -7.47 8.96 -7.03
C ASP A 11 -6.41 9.06 -5.95
N PHE A 12 -6.81 9.42 -4.73
CA PHE A 12 -5.87 9.52 -3.64
C PHE A 12 -5.29 8.14 -3.32
N ARG A 13 -6.14 7.13 -3.26
CA ARG A 13 -5.67 5.79 -2.95
C ARG A 13 -4.77 5.26 -4.05
N ARG A 14 -5.04 5.62 -5.31
CA ARG A 14 -4.18 5.19 -6.39
C ARG A 14 -2.79 5.79 -6.27
N GLU A 15 -2.72 7.07 -5.87
CA GLU A 15 -1.43 7.71 -5.69
C GLU A 15 -0.65 7.07 -4.55
N ILE A 16 -1.34 6.71 -3.48
CA ILE A 16 -0.68 6.03 -2.37
C ILE A 16 -0.16 4.67 -2.82
N ARG A 17 -0.96 3.93 -3.57
CA ARG A 17 -0.52 2.63 -4.08
C ARG A 17 0.73 2.76 -4.93
N LYS A 18 0.77 3.77 -5.79
CA LYS A 18 1.93 3.98 -6.63
C LYS A 18 3.15 4.31 -5.80
N SER A 19 2.98 5.15 -4.79
CA SER A 19 4.08 5.52 -3.92
C SER A 19 4.62 4.31 -3.17
N ILE A 20 3.74 3.48 -2.65
CA ILE A 20 4.17 2.29 -1.93
C ILE A 20 4.94 1.37 -2.86
N SER A 21 4.40 1.13 -4.04
CA SER A 21 5.03 0.25 -5.00
C SER A 21 6.42 0.76 -5.40
N GLN A 22 6.52 2.04 -5.70
CA GLN A 22 7.79 2.61 -6.11
C GLN A 22 8.80 2.58 -4.99
N CYS A 23 8.35 2.82 -3.77
CA CYS A 23 9.24 2.81 -2.63
C CYS A 23 9.82 1.41 -2.41
N ILE A 24 8.97 0.39 -2.49
CA ILE A 24 9.42 -0.97 -2.28
C ILE A 24 10.42 -1.38 -3.35
N LEU A 25 10.09 -1.08 -4.60
CA LEU A 25 10.97 -1.45 -5.70
C LEU A 25 12.30 -0.71 -5.63
N HIS A 26 12.28 0.51 -5.13
CA HIS A 26 13.50 1.29 -5.02
C HIS A 26 14.40 0.75 -3.92
N TYR A 27 13.78 0.36 -2.80
CA TYR A 27 14.58 -0.07 -1.67
C TYR A 27 15.13 -1.47 -1.80
N GLU A 28 14.45 -2.35 -2.52
CA GLU A 28 14.89 -3.73 -2.58
C GLU A 28 14.97 -4.19 -4.02
N PRO A 29 16.17 -4.10 -4.62
CA PRO A 29 16.30 -4.45 -6.04
C PRO A 29 15.99 -5.90 -6.36
N ARG A 30 16.00 -6.78 -5.36
CA ARG A 30 15.69 -8.17 -5.60
C ARG A 30 14.21 -8.42 -5.79
N ILE A 31 13.39 -7.41 -5.48
CA ILE A 31 11.96 -7.53 -5.71
C ILE A 31 11.71 -7.22 -7.18
N THR A 32 11.08 -8.15 -7.88
CA THR A 32 10.86 -8.02 -9.29
C THR A 32 9.45 -7.58 -9.63
N ASP A 33 8.52 -7.73 -8.68
CA ASP A 33 7.15 -7.35 -8.94
C ASP A 33 6.46 -7.02 -7.63
N VAL A 34 5.65 -5.98 -7.64
CA VAL A 34 4.91 -5.56 -6.47
C VAL A 34 3.49 -5.23 -6.91
N VAL A 35 2.53 -5.84 -6.26
CA VAL A 35 1.13 -5.54 -6.51
C VAL A 35 0.55 -4.99 -5.22
N VAL A 36 0.05 -3.77 -5.27
CA VAL A 36 -0.54 -3.12 -4.11
C VAL A 36 -2.01 -2.92 -4.37
N THR A 37 -2.84 -3.44 -3.50
CA THR A 37 -4.28 -3.35 -3.64
C THR A 37 -4.85 -2.62 -2.45
N ALA A 38 -5.75 -1.68 -2.69
CA ALA A 38 -6.41 -0.98 -1.61
C ALA A 38 -7.63 -1.77 -1.18
N ALA A 39 -7.75 -2.01 0.13
CA ALA A 39 -8.92 -2.69 0.64
C ALA A 39 -10.10 -1.73 0.67
N ALA A 40 -11.29 -2.28 0.67
CA ALA A 40 -12.49 -1.46 0.75
C ALA A 40 -12.53 -0.76 2.10
N PRO A 41 -13.08 0.45 2.16
CA PRO A 41 -13.15 1.16 3.42
C PRO A 41 -14.03 0.41 4.42
N ASP A 42 -13.61 0.45 5.67
CA ASP A 42 -14.35 -0.17 6.73
C ASP A 42 -15.36 0.84 7.24
N GLU A 43 -16.60 0.46 7.34
CA GLU A 43 -17.60 1.41 7.80
C GLU A 43 -17.39 1.79 9.24
N TYR A 44 -16.64 1.02 9.99
CA TYR A 44 -16.37 1.37 11.37
C TYR A 44 -15.09 2.20 11.53
N ALA A 45 -14.29 2.28 10.50
CA ALA A 45 -13.07 3.06 10.54
C ALA A 45 -12.82 3.67 9.18
N PRO A 46 -13.67 4.60 8.77
CA PRO A 46 -13.59 5.10 7.40
C PRO A 46 -12.35 5.94 7.11
N VAL A 47 -11.64 6.38 8.14
CA VAL A 47 -10.43 7.15 7.90
C VAL A 47 -9.18 6.30 7.84
N GLU A 48 -9.31 5.00 8.01
CA GLU A 48 -8.17 4.11 7.89
C GLU A 48 -8.00 3.69 6.45
N LEU A 49 -6.77 3.61 6.02
CA LEU A 49 -6.45 3.13 4.69
C LEU A 49 -5.68 1.84 4.83
N ARG A 50 -6.17 0.79 4.22
CA ARG A 50 -5.51 -0.51 4.29
C ARG A 50 -5.09 -0.93 2.91
N PHE A 51 -3.86 -1.40 2.80
CA PHE A 51 -3.33 -1.85 1.53
C PHE A 51 -2.77 -3.25 1.69
N HIS A 52 -3.05 -4.08 0.73
CA HIS A 52 -2.51 -5.44 0.70
C HIS A 52 -1.41 -5.47 -0.33
N ILE A 53 -0.26 -5.97 0.04
CA ILE A 53 0.91 -5.94 -0.81
C ILE A 53 1.41 -7.35 -1.05
N VAL A 54 1.60 -7.66 -2.32
CA VAL A 54 2.19 -8.93 -2.72
C VAL A 54 3.45 -8.61 -3.49
N ALA A 55 4.58 -9.05 -2.97
CA ALA A 55 5.87 -8.77 -3.58
C ALA A 55 6.55 -10.06 -3.97
N THR A 56 7.07 -10.10 -5.19
CA THR A 56 7.81 -11.25 -5.68
C THR A 56 9.29 -10.95 -5.59
N VAL A 57 10.05 -11.86 -5.00
CA VAL A 57 11.48 -11.69 -4.78
C VAL A 57 12.22 -12.78 -5.51
N ASP A 58 13.24 -12.39 -6.27
CA ASP A 58 14.09 -13.34 -6.96
C ASP A 58 15.45 -13.30 -6.31
N VAL A 59 15.88 -14.39 -5.72
CA VAL A 59 17.19 -14.48 -5.12
C VAL A 59 17.85 -15.73 -5.65
N SER A 60 18.92 -15.56 -6.40
CA SER A 60 19.61 -16.68 -7.02
C SER A 60 18.63 -17.43 -7.89
N GLU A 61 18.43 -18.68 -7.62
CA GLU A 61 17.51 -19.48 -8.40
C GLU A 61 16.22 -19.73 -7.66
N THR A 62 16.00 -18.96 -6.59
CA THR A 62 14.81 -19.15 -5.78
C THR A 62 13.90 -17.94 -5.94
N ARG A 63 12.62 -18.20 -6.07
CA ARG A 63 11.65 -17.14 -6.16
C ARG A 63 10.71 -17.27 -4.98
N GLY A 64 10.49 -16.18 -4.29
CA GLY A 64 9.58 -16.16 -3.16
C GLY A 64 8.53 -15.10 -3.33
N VAL A 65 7.42 -15.27 -2.64
CA VAL A 65 6.35 -14.30 -2.65
C VAL A 65 6.06 -13.93 -1.21
N PHE A 66 6.03 -12.62 -0.95
CA PHE A 66 5.70 -12.13 0.36
C PHE A 66 4.40 -11.38 0.30
N GLU A 67 3.54 -11.60 1.29
CA GLU A 67 2.29 -10.89 1.36
C GLU A 67 2.20 -10.22 2.71
N PHE A 68 1.80 -8.97 2.74
CA PHE A 68 1.63 -8.27 4.01
C PHE A 68 0.68 -7.10 3.82
N ASP A 69 0.16 -6.61 4.92
CA ASP A 69 -0.78 -5.51 4.89
C ASP A 69 -0.19 -4.30 5.55
N ILE A 70 -0.54 -3.14 5.04
CA ILE A 70 -0.14 -1.88 5.64
C ILE A 70 -1.42 -1.16 6.02
N LEU A 71 -1.44 -0.62 7.22
CA LEU A 71 -2.56 0.19 7.68
C LEU A 71 -2.05 1.58 7.91
N LEU A 72 -2.62 2.54 7.21
CA LEU A 72 -2.30 3.94 7.41
C LEU A 72 -3.43 4.54 8.20
N ASP A 73 -3.11 5.01 9.39
CA ASP A 73 -4.11 5.53 10.29
C ASP A 73 -4.04 7.03 10.28
N ASN A 74 -5.15 7.65 10.18
CA ASN A 74 -5.21 9.09 10.13
C ASN A 74 -5.19 9.74 11.49
N HIS A 75 -4.80 9.03 12.51
CA HIS A 75 -4.69 9.58 13.78
C HIS A 75 -3.46 10.33 13.89
N GLN A 76 -3.53 11.58 13.85
CA GLN A 76 -2.40 12.28 13.95
C GLN A 76 -2.52 13.03 15.09
N ARG A 77 -1.80 13.04 15.96
CA ARG A 77 -1.94 13.73 16.95
C ARG A 77 -0.79 14.07 17.56
N TYR A 78 -0.64 14.95 18.00
CA TYR A 78 0.46 15.37 18.67
C TYR A 78 0.16 16.52 19.42
#